data_15bfab77a663b4260a4e6110fb6d0ff0
#
_entry.id   15bfab77a663b4260a4e6110fb6d0ff0
#
_cell.length_a   1.000
_cell.length_b   1.000
_cell.length_c   1.000
_cell.angle_alpha   90.00
_cell.angle_beta   90.00
_cell.angle_gamma   90.00
#
_symmetry.space_group_name_H-M   'P 1'
#
loop_
_entity.id
_entity.type
_entity.pdbx_description
1 polymer ?
#
loop_
_entity_poly.entity_id
_entity_poly.type
_entity_poly.pdbx_seq_one_letter_code
_entity_poly.pdbx_strand_id
1 'polypeptide(L)'
;LQEFRPNQEATYHPIWGVSTKNVDSYQSLGEVISTGNASEADAAIGTGSTIYNDSEKLYYTFYTGHTANQEVVMMATSSDFKTWTKSKIFYLQGNDYGYSVKDFRDPFVFKGDDGIYHMIVSTMQGTKGVLAEFVSSDLKSWEHKGVFMSMMWDRFYECPDVFKMGDWWYLVYSEKHVAIRKVQYFKGRTLDEL
;
A
#
# COMPACT_ATOMS: atom_id res chain seq x y z
N LEU A 1 8.33 -7.71 3.33
CA LEU A 1 7.52 -8.65 4.11
C LEU A 1 7.19 -8.06 5.47
N GLN A 2 5.94 -8.16 5.89
CA GLN A 2 5.52 -7.86 7.25
C GLN A 2 5.91 -9.04 8.17
N GLU A 3 6.56 -8.77 9.30
CA GLU A 3 6.92 -9.81 10.26
C GLU A 3 5.81 -9.97 11.30
N PHE A 4 5.35 -11.19 11.53
CA PHE A 4 4.48 -11.54 12.63
C PHE A 4 5.28 -12.27 13.72
N ARG A 5 5.32 -11.71 14.93
CA ARG A 5 5.99 -12.30 16.10
C ARG A 5 4.94 -12.76 17.11
N PRO A 6 4.70 -14.07 17.27
CA PRO A 6 3.57 -14.58 18.07
C PRO A 6 3.64 -14.29 19.57
N ASN A 7 4.78 -13.88 20.09
CA ASN A 7 4.98 -13.59 21.51
C ASN A 7 5.20 -12.12 21.83
N GLN A 8 4.99 -11.21 20.86
CA GLN A 8 5.06 -9.78 21.08
C GLN A 8 3.66 -9.16 21.01
N GLU A 9 3.53 -7.96 21.56
CA GLU A 9 2.25 -7.24 21.50
C GLU A 9 1.73 -7.18 20.07
N ALA A 10 0.40 -7.31 19.92
CA ALA A 10 -0.29 -7.41 18.63
C ALA A 10 -0.08 -6.21 17.68
N THR A 11 0.71 -5.22 18.12
CA THR A 11 0.98 -3.96 17.42
C THR A 11 2.39 -3.88 16.82
N TYR A 12 3.28 -4.85 17.09
CA TYR A 12 4.65 -4.79 16.55
C TYR A 12 4.76 -5.57 15.24
N HIS A 13 4.72 -4.84 14.13
CA HIS A 13 4.80 -5.40 12.78
C HIS A 13 5.76 -4.56 11.92
N PRO A 14 7.09 -4.70 12.06
CA PRO A 14 8.05 -4.00 11.22
C PRO A 14 8.07 -4.58 9.80
N ILE A 15 8.69 -3.87 8.87
CA ILE A 15 8.97 -4.42 7.54
C ILE A 15 10.30 -5.16 7.58
N TRP A 16 10.26 -6.44 7.18
CA TRP A 16 11.41 -7.32 7.07
C TRP A 16 11.85 -7.46 5.63
N GLY A 17 13.13 -7.22 5.36
CA GLY A 17 13.71 -7.35 4.04
C GLY A 17 14.21 -8.77 3.76
N VAL A 18 14.01 -9.21 2.52
CA VAL A 18 14.63 -10.43 1.99
C VAL A 18 15.12 -10.18 0.57
N SER A 19 16.18 -10.85 0.18
CA SER A 19 16.67 -10.83 -1.20
C SER A 19 16.78 -12.25 -1.76
N THR A 20 16.60 -12.38 -3.06
CA THR A 20 16.75 -13.65 -3.78
C THR A 20 17.30 -13.41 -5.18
N LYS A 21 18.00 -14.43 -5.73
CA LYS A 21 18.46 -14.41 -7.13
C LYS A 21 17.62 -15.30 -8.05
N ASN A 22 16.88 -16.24 -7.49
CA ASN A 22 16.24 -17.32 -8.25
C ASN A 22 14.89 -17.75 -7.71
N VAL A 23 14.34 -17.02 -6.71
CA VAL A 23 13.10 -17.32 -5.95
C VAL A 23 13.08 -18.69 -5.23
N ASP A 24 14.13 -19.48 -5.34
CA ASP A 24 14.25 -20.79 -4.66
C ASP A 24 14.93 -20.66 -3.30
N SER A 25 15.79 -19.66 -3.13
CA SER A 25 16.50 -19.39 -1.88
C SER A 25 16.47 -17.90 -1.56
N TYR A 26 16.36 -17.59 -0.27
CA TYR A 26 16.22 -16.22 0.22
C TYR A 26 17.29 -15.91 1.25
N GLN A 27 17.89 -14.74 1.14
CA GLN A 27 18.76 -14.16 2.16
C GLN A 27 17.99 -13.11 2.93
N SER A 28 17.96 -13.25 4.27
CA SER A 28 17.40 -12.23 5.14
C SER A 28 18.27 -10.98 5.15
N LEU A 29 17.63 -9.82 5.03
CA LEU A 29 18.24 -8.51 5.24
C LEU A 29 17.94 -7.97 6.65
N GLY A 30 17.11 -8.68 7.41
CA GLY A 30 16.67 -8.25 8.73
C GLY A 30 15.51 -7.25 8.69
N GLU A 31 15.27 -6.60 9.80
CA GLU A 31 14.32 -5.50 9.91
C GLU A 31 14.86 -4.29 9.16
N VAL A 32 14.11 -3.84 8.14
CA VAL A 32 14.52 -2.73 7.27
C VAL A 32 13.75 -1.45 7.56
N ILE A 33 12.50 -1.54 8.02
CA ILE A 33 11.72 -0.40 8.50
C ILE A 33 11.09 -0.79 9.84
N SER A 34 11.56 -0.16 10.91
CA SER A 34 11.04 -0.35 12.27
C SER A 34 9.70 0.36 12.46
N THR A 35 8.89 -0.12 13.38
CA THR A 35 7.73 0.61 13.86
C THR A 35 8.13 1.93 14.51
N GLY A 36 7.20 2.86 14.59
CA GLY A 36 7.33 4.06 15.42
C GLY A 36 7.10 3.77 16.90
N ASN A 37 7.19 4.82 17.71
CA ASN A 37 6.81 4.78 19.13
C ASN A 37 5.28 4.69 19.27
N ALA A 38 4.79 4.32 20.45
CA ALA A 38 3.35 4.17 20.71
C ALA A 38 2.50 5.43 20.44
N SER A 39 3.12 6.61 20.39
CA SER A 39 2.46 7.89 20.06
C SER A 39 2.56 8.27 18.58
N GLU A 40 3.30 7.53 17.77
CA GLU A 40 3.48 7.79 16.34
C GLU A 40 2.44 7.06 15.50
N ALA A 41 2.18 7.58 14.31
CA ALA A 41 1.15 7.04 13.43
C ALA A 41 1.46 5.61 12.94
N ASP A 42 2.73 5.21 12.94
CA ASP A 42 3.20 3.87 12.59
C ASP A 42 3.69 3.08 13.82
N ALA A 43 3.01 3.26 14.97
CA ALA A 43 3.21 2.40 16.15
C ALA A 43 3.09 0.91 15.80
N ALA A 44 2.30 0.58 14.77
CA ALA A 44 2.36 -0.67 14.02
C ALA A 44 2.40 -0.36 12.52
N ILE A 45 2.96 -1.26 11.72
CA ILE A 45 3.04 -1.13 10.26
C ILE A 45 2.17 -2.20 9.63
N GLY A 46 1.30 -1.78 8.71
CA GLY A 46 0.52 -2.64 7.83
C GLY A 46 1.18 -2.84 6.47
N THR A 47 0.42 -3.40 5.54
CA THR A 47 0.86 -3.67 4.17
C THR A 47 1.17 -2.40 3.38
N GLY A 48 1.90 -2.56 2.30
CA GLY A 48 2.24 -1.49 1.38
C GLY A 48 2.97 -2.01 0.15
N SER A 49 3.49 -1.11 -0.65
CA SER A 49 4.22 -1.44 -1.88
C SER A 49 5.46 -0.59 -2.05
N THR A 50 6.38 -1.08 -2.89
CA THR A 50 7.64 -0.38 -3.20
C THR A 50 7.77 -0.20 -4.70
N ILE A 51 8.17 0.99 -5.12
CA ILE A 51 8.46 1.33 -6.51
C ILE A 51 9.86 1.95 -6.62
N TYR A 52 10.56 1.67 -7.72
CA TYR A 52 11.85 2.26 -8.02
C TYR A 52 11.70 3.46 -8.95
N ASN A 53 12.29 4.59 -8.58
CA ASN A 53 12.37 5.77 -9.44
C ASN A 53 13.74 5.80 -10.13
N ASP A 54 13.74 5.49 -11.43
CA ASP A 54 14.96 5.44 -12.24
C ASP A 54 15.68 6.78 -12.36
N SER A 55 14.97 7.88 -12.36
CA SER A 55 15.55 9.22 -12.51
C SER A 55 16.31 9.66 -11.25
N GLU A 56 15.81 9.29 -10.08
CA GLU A 56 16.42 9.65 -8.79
C GLU A 56 17.31 8.53 -8.24
N LYS A 57 17.26 7.33 -8.84
CA LYS A 57 17.95 6.14 -8.34
C LYS A 57 17.57 5.79 -6.91
N LEU A 58 16.29 5.95 -6.59
CA LEU A 58 15.73 5.72 -5.26
C LEU A 58 14.55 4.74 -5.31
N TYR A 59 14.47 3.89 -4.31
CA TYR A 59 13.28 3.14 -3.97
C TYR A 59 12.38 4.00 -3.09
N TYR A 60 11.09 3.99 -3.39
CA TYR A 60 10.03 4.58 -2.59
C TYR A 60 9.13 3.46 -2.09
N THR A 61 9.00 3.31 -0.79
CA THR A 61 8.00 2.40 -0.21
C THR A 61 6.91 3.22 0.45
N PHE A 62 5.67 2.88 0.12
CA PHE A 62 4.48 3.43 0.74
C PHE A 62 3.87 2.31 1.58
N TYR A 63 3.55 2.58 2.82
CA TYR A 63 3.08 1.59 3.77
C TYR A 63 2.00 2.15 4.68
N THR A 64 1.22 1.27 5.27
CA THR A 64 0.21 1.65 6.24
C THR A 64 0.85 1.88 7.60
N GLY A 65 0.74 3.08 8.15
CA GLY A 65 0.92 3.34 9.57
C GLY A 65 -0.40 3.04 10.29
N HIS A 66 -0.31 2.34 11.41
CA HIS A 66 -1.48 1.82 12.11
C HIS A 66 -1.40 2.09 13.61
N THR A 67 -2.49 2.62 14.16
CA THR A 67 -2.75 2.74 15.60
C THR A 67 -4.12 2.16 15.92
N ALA A 68 -4.51 2.09 17.19
CA ALA A 68 -5.85 1.65 17.58
C ALA A 68 -6.98 2.53 17.00
N ASN A 69 -6.67 3.77 16.61
CA ASN A 69 -7.69 4.78 16.25
C ASN A 69 -7.64 5.21 14.79
N GLN A 70 -6.57 4.94 14.06
CA GLN A 70 -6.40 5.39 12.68
C GLN A 70 -5.47 4.50 11.88
N GLU A 71 -5.67 4.51 10.57
CA GLU A 71 -4.74 4.03 9.55
C GLU A 71 -4.41 5.17 8.60
N VAL A 72 -3.15 5.25 8.19
CA VAL A 72 -2.61 6.31 7.34
C VAL A 72 -1.60 5.74 6.37
N VAL A 73 -1.39 6.41 5.23
CA VAL A 73 -0.29 6.07 4.33
C VAL A 73 0.93 6.89 4.67
N MET A 74 2.03 6.20 4.89
CA MET A 74 3.35 6.76 5.17
C MET A 74 4.36 6.35 4.09
N MET A 75 5.51 7.01 4.06
CA MET A 75 6.53 6.78 3.04
C MET A 75 7.91 6.67 3.66
N ALA A 76 8.72 5.78 3.10
CA ALA A 76 10.17 5.73 3.33
C ALA A 76 10.92 5.59 2.01
N THR A 77 12.18 6.01 1.96
CA THR A 77 13.05 5.92 0.78
C THR A 77 14.34 5.21 1.08
N SER A 78 14.92 4.58 0.05
CA SER A 78 16.21 3.89 0.12
C SER A 78 16.94 3.95 -1.21
N SER A 79 18.26 4.05 -1.18
CA SER A 79 19.11 3.91 -2.38
C SER A 79 19.66 2.50 -2.59
N ASP A 80 19.61 1.65 -1.55
CA ASP A 80 20.26 0.33 -1.54
C ASP A 80 19.33 -0.83 -1.16
N PHE A 81 18.04 -0.53 -0.92
CA PHE A 81 17.01 -1.47 -0.45
C PHE A 81 17.28 -2.08 0.95
N LYS A 82 18.31 -1.62 1.64
CA LYS A 82 18.71 -2.11 2.98
C LYS A 82 18.50 -1.07 4.06
N THR A 83 18.91 0.16 3.75
CA THR A 83 18.79 1.28 4.67
C THR A 83 17.65 2.18 4.22
N TRP A 84 16.65 2.33 5.06
CA TRP A 84 15.45 3.11 4.76
C TRP A 84 15.34 4.34 5.65
N THR A 85 14.94 5.44 5.04
CA THR A 85 14.68 6.71 5.74
C THR A 85 13.20 7.03 5.65
N LYS A 86 12.51 7.04 6.78
CA LYS A 86 11.11 7.46 6.87
C LYS A 86 10.96 8.93 6.54
N SER A 87 9.98 9.27 5.73
CA SER A 87 9.62 10.67 5.48
C SER A 87 9.02 11.30 6.74
N LYS A 88 9.45 12.52 7.04
CA LYS A 88 8.90 13.31 8.15
C LYS A 88 7.73 14.20 7.72
N ILE A 89 7.52 14.34 6.42
CA ILE A 89 6.55 15.28 5.84
C ILE A 89 5.45 14.60 5.03
N PHE A 90 5.68 13.36 4.57
CA PHE A 90 4.69 12.63 3.80
C PHE A 90 3.72 11.91 4.73
N TYR A 91 2.44 12.19 4.57
CA TYR A 91 1.36 11.65 5.37
C TYR A 91 0.03 11.81 4.64
N LEU A 92 -0.67 10.72 4.33
CA LEU A 92 -2.03 10.76 3.80
C LEU A 92 -2.99 10.11 4.79
N GLN A 93 -4.09 10.75 5.08
CA GLN A 93 -5.13 10.25 5.95
C GLN A 93 -6.52 10.36 5.28
N GLY A 94 -7.37 9.36 5.51
CA GLY A 94 -8.63 9.22 4.78
C GLY A 94 -9.60 10.38 4.96
N ASN A 95 -9.68 10.93 6.17
CA ASN A 95 -10.62 12.02 6.49
C ASN A 95 -10.37 13.32 5.70
N ASP A 96 -9.17 13.58 5.21
CA ASP A 96 -8.87 14.75 4.39
C ASP A 96 -9.54 14.66 3.01
N TYR A 97 -9.96 13.46 2.61
CA TYR A 97 -10.56 13.15 1.31
C TYR A 97 -11.99 12.57 1.41
N GLY A 98 -12.58 12.59 2.61
CA GLY A 98 -13.93 12.07 2.82
C GLY A 98 -14.02 10.55 2.97
N TYR A 99 -12.91 9.91 3.34
CA TYR A 99 -12.82 8.48 3.61
C TYR A 99 -12.72 8.15 5.10
N SER A 100 -12.75 6.87 5.43
CA SER A 100 -12.62 6.37 6.81
C SER A 100 -11.26 6.74 7.43
N VAL A 101 -11.28 7.10 8.71
CA VAL A 101 -10.05 7.28 9.51
C VAL A 101 -9.45 5.93 9.90
N LYS A 102 -10.30 4.91 10.14
CA LYS A 102 -9.88 3.58 10.65
C LYS A 102 -9.61 2.56 9.56
N ASP A 103 -10.05 2.83 8.35
CA ASP A 103 -9.90 1.96 7.20
C ASP A 103 -9.30 2.78 6.07
N PHE A 104 -7.98 2.96 6.09
CA PHE A 104 -7.22 3.68 5.05
C PHE A 104 -5.83 3.08 4.93
N ARG A 105 -5.71 1.96 4.17
CA ARG A 105 -4.56 1.09 4.20
C ARG A 105 -4.19 0.46 2.87
N ASP A 106 -3.15 -0.34 2.89
CA ASP A 106 -2.66 -1.17 1.79
C ASP A 106 -2.34 -0.36 0.52
N PRO A 107 -1.52 0.72 0.60
CA PRO A 107 -1.20 1.52 -0.57
C PRO A 107 -0.43 0.68 -1.58
N PHE A 108 -0.92 0.62 -2.81
CA PHE A 108 -0.23 0.01 -3.94
C PHE A 108 0.11 1.06 -4.98
N VAL A 109 1.40 1.20 -5.31
CA VAL A 109 1.90 2.20 -6.26
C VAL A 109 2.43 1.53 -7.51
N PHE A 110 2.00 2.03 -8.66
CA PHE A 110 2.46 1.59 -9.98
C PHE A 110 2.59 2.77 -10.94
N LYS A 111 3.23 2.55 -12.08
CA LYS A 111 3.33 3.55 -13.15
C LYS A 111 2.39 3.18 -14.29
N GLY A 112 1.50 4.09 -14.65
CA GLY A 112 0.57 3.94 -15.76
C GLY A 112 1.25 4.03 -17.13
N ASP A 113 0.51 3.68 -18.20
CA ASP A 113 0.96 3.84 -19.59
C ASP A 113 1.13 5.31 -19.98
N ASP A 114 0.48 6.22 -19.26
CA ASP A 114 0.61 7.68 -19.38
C ASP A 114 1.93 8.22 -18.77
N GLY A 115 2.69 7.35 -18.09
CA GLY A 115 3.93 7.71 -17.41
C GLY A 115 3.75 8.33 -16.03
N ILE A 116 2.51 8.46 -15.55
CA ILE A 116 2.16 8.98 -14.23
C ILE A 116 2.19 7.83 -13.19
N TYR A 117 2.55 8.16 -11.96
CA TYR A 117 2.43 7.22 -10.84
C TYR A 117 1.02 7.26 -10.28
N HIS A 118 0.45 6.10 -10.06
CA HIS A 118 -0.84 5.90 -9.43
C HIS A 118 -0.65 5.20 -8.09
N MET A 119 -1.39 5.62 -7.08
CA MET A 119 -1.50 4.94 -5.79
C MET A 119 -2.95 4.56 -5.55
N ILE A 120 -3.19 3.28 -5.35
CA ILE A 120 -4.51 2.75 -4.98
C ILE A 120 -4.49 2.45 -3.48
N VAL A 121 -5.47 2.94 -2.75
CA VAL A 121 -5.59 2.77 -1.29
C VAL A 121 -6.92 2.13 -0.95
N SER A 122 -6.88 1.07 -0.16
CA SER A 122 -8.08 0.41 0.36
C SER A 122 -8.73 1.25 1.44
N THR A 123 -10.01 1.59 1.28
CA THR A 123 -10.70 2.43 2.25
C THR A 123 -12.23 2.24 2.24
N MET A 124 -12.91 2.97 3.11
CA MET A 124 -14.38 3.05 3.17
C MET A 124 -14.84 4.48 2.87
N GLN A 125 -15.89 4.60 2.07
CA GLN A 125 -16.65 5.84 1.89
C GLN A 125 -18.08 5.62 2.42
N GLY A 126 -18.36 6.16 3.60
CA GLY A 126 -19.56 5.79 4.33
C GLY A 126 -19.55 4.31 4.70
N THR A 127 -20.52 3.54 4.20
CA THR A 127 -20.63 2.09 4.42
C THR A 127 -20.11 1.24 3.26
N LYS A 128 -19.56 1.88 2.22
CA LYS A 128 -19.07 1.16 1.02
C LYS A 128 -17.56 1.03 1.05
N GLY A 129 -17.06 -0.17 0.80
CA GLY A 129 -15.64 -0.39 0.49
C GLY A 129 -15.32 0.21 -0.87
N VAL A 130 -14.23 0.97 -0.92
CA VAL A 130 -13.74 1.59 -2.15
C VAL A 130 -12.23 1.46 -2.23
N LEU A 131 -11.73 1.51 -3.45
CA LEU A 131 -10.33 1.78 -3.75
C LEU A 131 -10.22 3.25 -4.11
N ALA A 132 -9.53 4.04 -3.28
CA ALA A 132 -9.25 5.45 -3.56
C ALA A 132 -8.01 5.56 -4.46
N GLU A 133 -8.03 6.51 -5.42
CA GLU A 133 -6.92 6.77 -6.33
C GLU A 133 -6.28 8.12 -6.05
N PHE A 134 -4.95 8.08 -6.03
CA PHE A 134 -4.09 9.26 -6.02
C PHE A 134 -3.09 9.16 -7.17
N VAL A 135 -2.70 10.30 -7.74
CA VAL A 135 -1.71 10.36 -8.82
C VAL A 135 -0.57 11.29 -8.48
N SER A 136 0.61 11.00 -9.03
CA SER A 136 1.82 11.77 -8.81
C SER A 136 2.75 11.73 -10.03
N SER A 137 3.43 12.82 -10.30
CA SER A 137 4.51 12.87 -11.29
C SER A 137 5.89 12.61 -10.67
N ASP A 138 6.03 12.69 -9.34
CA ASP A 138 7.32 12.74 -8.65
C ASP A 138 7.45 11.77 -7.44
N LEU A 139 6.37 11.02 -7.11
CA LEU A 139 6.26 10.14 -5.92
C LEU A 139 6.26 10.89 -4.57
N LYS A 140 6.31 12.21 -4.57
CA LYS A 140 6.39 13.04 -3.36
C LYS A 140 5.12 13.83 -3.10
N SER A 141 4.52 14.34 -4.17
CA SER A 141 3.27 15.10 -4.14
C SER A 141 2.18 14.30 -4.81
N TRP A 142 1.05 14.12 -4.14
CA TRP A 142 -0.04 13.28 -4.62
C TRP A 142 -1.34 14.07 -4.70
N GLU A 143 -1.99 13.98 -5.85
CA GLU A 143 -3.31 14.55 -6.11
C GLU A 143 -4.37 13.46 -5.98
N HIS A 144 -5.43 13.74 -5.21
CA HIS A 144 -6.58 12.84 -5.08
C HIS A 144 -7.42 12.88 -6.36
N LYS A 145 -7.64 11.73 -7.00
CA LYS A 145 -8.43 11.59 -8.23
C LYS A 145 -9.88 11.17 -7.95
N GLY A 146 -10.14 10.58 -6.79
CA GLY A 146 -11.45 10.06 -6.44
C GLY A 146 -11.46 8.57 -6.17
N VAL A 147 -12.59 7.93 -6.46
CA VAL A 147 -12.77 6.49 -6.31
C VAL A 147 -12.37 5.78 -7.59
N PHE A 148 -11.36 4.92 -7.54
CA PHE A 148 -10.94 4.05 -8.63
C PHE A 148 -11.95 2.91 -8.85
N MET A 149 -12.36 2.24 -7.76
CA MET A 149 -13.35 1.17 -7.79
C MET A 149 -14.20 1.19 -6.53
N SER A 150 -15.49 0.88 -6.67
CA SER A 150 -16.45 0.81 -5.56
C SER A 150 -17.16 -0.53 -5.53
N MET A 151 -17.25 -1.13 -4.34
CA MET A 151 -18.12 -2.29 -4.14
C MET A 151 -19.58 -1.91 -3.99
N MET A 152 -20.47 -2.82 -4.41
CA MET A 152 -21.93 -2.61 -4.30
C MET A 152 -22.46 -2.71 -2.86
N TRP A 153 -21.66 -3.26 -1.89
CA TRP A 153 -22.09 -3.57 -0.52
C TRP A 153 -21.03 -3.14 0.48
N ASP A 154 -21.27 -3.37 1.75
CA ASP A 154 -20.41 -3.14 2.92
C ASP A 154 -19.13 -4.03 2.97
N ARG A 155 -18.67 -4.48 1.82
CA ARG A 155 -17.46 -5.28 1.67
C ARG A 155 -16.24 -4.39 1.61
N PHE A 156 -15.09 -4.95 1.90
CA PHE A 156 -13.82 -4.24 1.89
C PHE A 156 -12.81 -4.94 0.99
N TYR A 157 -12.11 -4.15 0.19
CA TYR A 157 -10.96 -4.60 -0.57
C TYR A 157 -9.73 -4.62 0.33
N GLU A 158 -8.93 -5.66 0.31
CA GLU A 158 -7.65 -5.72 1.02
C GLU A 158 -6.53 -6.04 0.04
N CYS A 159 -5.36 -5.42 0.27
CA CYS A 159 -4.12 -5.68 -0.46
C CYS A 159 -4.32 -5.63 -2.00
N PRO A 160 -4.74 -4.49 -2.58
CA PRO A 160 -4.87 -4.38 -4.02
C PRO A 160 -3.48 -4.41 -4.67
N ASP A 161 -3.37 -5.15 -5.79
CA ASP A 161 -2.22 -5.12 -6.68
C ASP A 161 -2.71 -4.74 -8.08
N VAL A 162 -2.09 -3.73 -8.70
CA VAL A 162 -2.38 -3.31 -10.08
C VAL A 162 -1.14 -3.46 -10.93
N PHE A 163 -1.19 -4.29 -11.94
CA PHE A 163 -0.03 -4.56 -12.80
C PHE A 163 -0.44 -4.87 -14.24
N LYS A 164 0.52 -4.69 -15.15
CA LYS A 164 0.37 -5.02 -16.55
C LYS A 164 1.10 -6.31 -16.88
N MET A 165 0.40 -7.23 -17.57
CA MET A 165 0.99 -8.46 -18.08
C MET A 165 0.57 -8.65 -19.54
N GLY A 166 1.55 -8.57 -20.44
CA GLY A 166 1.30 -8.46 -21.89
C GLY A 166 0.50 -7.18 -22.19
N ASP A 167 -0.61 -7.33 -22.91
CA ASP A 167 -1.48 -6.22 -23.31
C ASP A 167 -2.62 -5.94 -22.32
N TRP A 168 -2.61 -6.55 -21.14
CA TRP A 168 -3.69 -6.47 -20.19
C TRP A 168 -3.24 -5.88 -18.85
N TRP A 169 -4.04 -4.98 -18.31
CA TRP A 169 -4.00 -4.55 -16.94
C TRP A 169 -4.82 -5.51 -16.07
N TYR A 170 -4.32 -5.76 -14.87
CA TYR A 170 -4.96 -6.58 -13.85
C TYR A 170 -5.05 -5.79 -12.56
N LEU A 171 -6.20 -5.86 -11.89
CA LEU A 171 -6.39 -5.51 -10.51
C LEU A 171 -6.69 -6.79 -9.75
N VAL A 172 -5.88 -7.11 -8.75
CA VAL A 172 -6.06 -8.28 -7.87
C VAL A 172 -6.25 -7.77 -6.45
N TYR A 173 -7.16 -8.35 -5.70
CA TYR A 173 -7.41 -7.98 -4.30
C TYR A 173 -8.00 -9.15 -3.51
N SER A 174 -7.90 -9.09 -2.15
CA SER A 174 -8.62 -9.95 -1.24
C SER A 174 -9.93 -9.29 -0.81
N GLU A 175 -11.00 -10.08 -0.77
CA GLU A 175 -12.32 -9.65 -0.31
C GLU A 175 -12.47 -9.94 1.19
N LYS A 176 -12.67 -8.90 2.00
CA LYS A 176 -12.95 -9.00 3.45
C LYS A 176 -14.45 -8.92 3.72
N HIS A 177 -14.88 -9.33 4.90
CA HIS A 177 -16.28 -9.38 5.36
C HIS A 177 -17.17 -10.37 4.58
N VAL A 178 -16.58 -11.43 4.05
CA VAL A 178 -17.27 -12.58 3.47
C VAL A 178 -16.98 -13.83 4.28
N ALA A 179 -17.91 -14.78 4.30
CA ALA A 179 -17.75 -16.04 5.05
C ALA A 179 -16.53 -16.85 4.58
N ILE A 180 -16.22 -16.79 3.28
CA ILE A 180 -15.04 -17.42 2.68
C ILE A 180 -14.26 -16.33 1.96
N ARG A 181 -13.09 -15.97 2.48
CA ARG A 181 -12.18 -15.02 1.83
C ARG A 181 -11.72 -15.57 0.50
N LYS A 182 -11.72 -14.74 -0.52
CA LYS A 182 -11.28 -15.08 -1.88
C LYS A 182 -10.37 -13.99 -2.40
N VAL A 183 -9.41 -14.39 -3.23
CA VAL A 183 -8.72 -13.48 -4.14
C VAL A 183 -9.60 -13.30 -5.36
N GLN A 184 -9.85 -12.06 -5.71
CA GLN A 184 -10.62 -11.66 -6.89
C GLN A 184 -9.70 -10.92 -7.84
N TYR A 185 -10.04 -10.88 -9.12
CA TYR A 185 -9.34 -10.04 -10.08
C TYR A 185 -10.27 -9.47 -11.13
N PHE A 186 -9.89 -8.31 -11.63
CA PHE A 186 -10.43 -7.70 -12.86
C PHE A 186 -9.31 -7.60 -13.89
N LYS A 187 -9.65 -7.53 -15.15
CA LYS A 187 -8.71 -7.25 -16.23
C LYS A 187 -9.33 -6.38 -17.30
N GLY A 188 -8.54 -5.47 -17.84
CA GLY A 188 -8.91 -4.56 -18.92
C GLY A 188 -7.74 -4.28 -19.85
N ARG A 189 -8.00 -3.71 -21.02
CA ARG A 189 -6.96 -3.23 -21.94
C ARG A 189 -6.37 -1.90 -21.47
N THR A 190 -7.15 -1.13 -20.74
CA THR A 190 -6.78 0.14 -20.13
C THR A 190 -7.09 0.10 -18.63
N LEU A 191 -6.57 1.06 -17.86
CA LEU A 191 -6.90 1.20 -16.43
C LEU A 191 -8.38 1.52 -16.23
N ASP A 192 -8.99 2.28 -17.15
CA ASP A 192 -10.40 2.67 -17.08
C ASP A 192 -11.37 1.50 -17.31
N GLU A 193 -10.86 0.37 -17.81
CA GLU A 193 -11.64 -0.86 -18.00
C GLU A 193 -11.59 -1.81 -16.79
N LEU A 194 -10.79 -1.47 -15.78
CA LEU A 194 -10.73 -2.22 -14.53
C LEU A 194 -11.90 -1.88 -13.62
#